data_d9f74f5cb656eeb98d2609cddad08251
#
_entry.id   d9f74f5cb656eeb98d2609cddad08251
#
_cell.length_a   1.000
_cell.length_b   1.000
_cell.length_c   1.000
_cell.angle_alpha   90.00
_cell.angle_beta   90.00
_cell.angle_gamma   90.00
#
_symmetry.space_group_name_H-M   'P 1'
#
loop_
_entity.id
_entity.type
_entity.pdbx_description
1 polymer ?
#
loop_
_entity_poly.entity_id
_entity_poly.type
_entity_poly.pdbx_seq_one_letter_code
_entity_poly.pdbx_strand_id
1 'polypeptide(L)'
;MPFLKNIIIDNQTKIKIWKVILGELSHNELNSDEKKILKLKKSNLLKEQFLATRKVLARENSNYKITYNNNGKPSLNSKYNISISHSHDIAALVISDNSKIGLDVQLNENKIFNIQHKFLNPSEKLNIGENPSLKILTMIWTSKESIYKAVGLK
;
A
#
# COMPACT_ATOMS: atom_id res chain seq x y z
N MET A 1 3.52 17.65 -9.40
CA MET A 1 3.15 16.48 -8.55
C MET A 1 4.18 15.38 -8.71
N PRO A 2 4.88 14.99 -7.68
CA PRO A 2 6.02 14.10 -7.84
C PRO A 2 5.59 12.62 -7.87
N PHE A 3 5.37 12.12 -9.07
CA PHE A 3 5.48 10.69 -9.36
C PHE A 3 6.95 10.30 -9.13
N LEU A 4 7.20 9.36 -8.21
CA LEU A 4 8.56 8.98 -7.87
C LEU A 4 9.08 7.86 -8.75
N LYS A 5 8.32 6.79 -8.92
CA LYS A 5 8.82 5.60 -9.61
C LYS A 5 7.71 4.71 -10.16
N ASN A 6 7.95 4.16 -11.35
CA ASN A 6 7.24 3.04 -11.93
C ASN A 6 8.21 1.85 -11.99
N ILE A 7 7.83 0.73 -11.39
CA ILE A 7 8.62 -0.50 -11.42
C ILE A 7 7.78 -1.54 -12.16
N ILE A 8 8.30 -2.02 -13.26
CA ILE A 8 7.71 -3.11 -14.02
C ILE A 8 8.32 -4.39 -13.49
N ILE A 9 7.49 -5.25 -12.91
CA ILE A 9 7.92 -6.57 -12.40
C ILE A 9 7.93 -7.56 -13.56
N ASP A 10 6.85 -7.57 -14.34
CA ASP A 10 6.67 -8.36 -15.55
C ASP A 10 5.66 -7.67 -16.48
N ASN A 11 5.27 -8.33 -17.58
CA ASN A 11 4.33 -7.78 -18.56
C ASN A 11 2.94 -7.50 -17.98
N GLN A 12 2.60 -8.06 -16.83
CA GLN A 12 1.26 -8.05 -16.22
C GLN A 12 1.23 -7.34 -14.87
N THR A 13 2.41 -7.05 -14.26
CA THR A 13 2.52 -6.53 -12.90
C THR A 13 3.35 -5.26 -12.86
N LYS A 14 2.75 -4.18 -12.37
CA LYS A 14 3.38 -2.85 -12.27
C LYS A 14 3.18 -2.29 -10.87
N ILE A 15 4.27 -1.76 -10.30
CA ILE A 15 4.24 -1.01 -9.04
C ILE A 15 4.41 0.48 -9.35
N LYS A 16 3.58 1.30 -8.74
CA LYS A 16 3.65 2.76 -8.84
C LYS A 16 3.84 3.38 -7.49
N ILE A 17 4.81 4.26 -7.38
CA ILE A 17 5.17 4.94 -6.15
C ILE A 17 5.03 6.44 -6.35
N TRP A 18 4.40 7.08 -5.39
CA TRP A 18 4.05 8.49 -5.41
C TRP A 18 4.47 9.16 -4.11
N LYS A 19 5.06 10.36 -4.22
CA LYS A 19 5.30 11.22 -3.06
C LYS A 19 4.06 12.07 -2.81
N VAL A 20 3.54 12.00 -1.61
CA VAL A 20 2.36 12.75 -1.17
C VAL A 20 2.79 14.13 -0.69
N ILE A 21 2.18 15.18 -1.22
CA ILE A 21 2.37 16.55 -0.78
C ILE A 21 1.03 17.07 -0.29
N LEU A 22 0.99 17.59 0.93
CA LEU A 22 -0.23 18.07 1.55
C LEU A 22 -0.82 19.25 0.78
N GLY A 23 -2.13 19.22 0.53
CA GLY A 23 -2.87 20.28 -0.15
C GLY A 23 -2.69 20.31 -1.67
N GLU A 24 -1.98 19.36 -2.27
CA GLU A 24 -1.72 19.35 -3.72
C GLU A 24 -2.84 18.70 -4.52
N LEU A 25 -3.66 17.83 -3.92
CA LEU A 25 -4.62 17.02 -4.62
C LEU A 25 -6.07 17.52 -4.44
N SER A 26 -6.77 17.61 -5.57
CA SER A 26 -8.19 17.95 -5.60
C SER A 26 -9.05 16.68 -5.42
N HIS A 27 -10.23 16.85 -4.80
CA HIS A 27 -11.24 15.79 -4.64
C HIS A 27 -12.33 15.82 -5.70
N ASN A 28 -12.21 16.66 -6.71
CA ASN A 28 -13.26 16.86 -7.70
C ASN A 28 -13.51 15.63 -8.59
N GLU A 29 -12.50 14.79 -8.76
CA GLU A 29 -12.54 13.60 -9.60
C GLU A 29 -13.08 12.33 -8.88
N LEU A 30 -13.37 12.43 -7.57
CA LEU A 30 -13.87 11.30 -6.79
C LEU A 30 -15.36 11.04 -7.04
N ASN A 31 -15.73 9.75 -7.12
CA ASN A 31 -17.14 9.34 -7.12
C ASN A 31 -17.78 9.49 -5.73
N SER A 32 -19.09 9.24 -5.64
CA SER A 32 -19.86 9.42 -4.39
C SER A 32 -19.35 8.55 -3.23
N ASP A 33 -18.97 7.29 -3.51
CA ASP A 33 -18.51 6.36 -2.48
C ASP A 33 -17.09 6.67 -2.03
N GLU A 34 -16.23 7.08 -2.92
CA GLU A 34 -14.88 7.56 -2.59
C GLU A 34 -14.93 8.84 -1.75
N LYS A 35 -15.86 9.75 -2.02
CA LYS A 35 -16.09 10.94 -1.18
C LYS A 35 -16.52 10.57 0.24
N LYS A 36 -17.37 9.54 0.40
CA LYS A 36 -17.74 9.01 1.74
C LYS A 36 -16.51 8.46 2.46
N ILE A 37 -15.71 7.63 1.79
CA ILE A 37 -14.48 7.07 2.36
C ILE A 37 -13.49 8.18 2.75
N LEU A 38 -13.32 9.18 1.90
CA LEU A 38 -12.43 10.32 2.19
C LEU A 38 -12.84 11.06 3.46
N LYS A 39 -14.14 11.27 3.67
CA LYS A 39 -14.67 11.93 4.89
C LYS A 39 -14.35 11.17 6.17
N LEU A 40 -14.22 9.83 6.11
CA LEU A 40 -13.89 9.00 7.26
C LEU A 40 -12.39 9.02 7.61
N LYS A 41 -11.54 9.60 6.77
CA LYS A 41 -10.09 9.71 7.05
C LYS A 41 -9.83 10.76 8.13
N LYS A 42 -9.15 10.34 9.22
CA LYS A 42 -8.95 11.13 10.44
C LYS A 42 -7.93 12.26 10.31
N SER A 43 -6.99 12.18 9.36
CA SER A 43 -5.94 13.19 9.19
C SER A 43 -5.83 13.66 7.75
N ASN A 44 -5.28 14.86 7.56
CA ASN A 44 -5.02 15.39 6.23
C ASN A 44 -4.03 14.50 5.45
N LEU A 45 -3.03 13.96 6.10
CA LEU A 45 -2.10 13.03 5.46
C LEU A 45 -2.82 11.78 4.92
N LEU A 46 -3.71 11.15 5.70
CA LEU A 46 -4.50 10.01 5.24
C LEU A 46 -5.44 10.36 4.09
N LYS A 47 -5.96 11.58 4.05
CA LYS A 47 -6.76 12.07 2.92
C LYS A 47 -5.91 12.21 1.66
N GLU A 48 -4.75 12.84 1.76
CA GLU A 48 -3.84 13.01 0.62
C GLU A 48 -3.28 11.68 0.11
N GLN A 49 -2.93 10.74 0.98
CA GLN A 49 -2.52 9.38 0.60
C GLN A 49 -3.64 8.66 -0.17
N PHE A 50 -4.88 8.82 0.28
CA PHE A 50 -6.05 8.28 -0.42
C PHE A 50 -6.22 8.91 -1.80
N LEU A 51 -6.14 10.23 -1.92
CA LEU A 51 -6.24 10.95 -3.17
C LEU A 51 -5.12 10.59 -4.15
N ALA A 52 -3.89 10.46 -3.64
CA ALA A 52 -2.72 10.09 -4.44
C ALA A 52 -2.93 8.75 -5.16
N THR A 53 -3.45 7.74 -4.47
CA THR A 53 -3.71 6.44 -5.10
C THR A 53 -4.76 6.51 -6.21
N ARG A 54 -5.81 7.33 -6.06
CA ARG A 54 -6.83 7.56 -7.09
C ARG A 54 -6.26 8.29 -8.31
N LYS A 55 -5.46 9.30 -8.05
CA LYS A 55 -4.80 10.08 -9.12
C LYS A 55 -3.83 9.22 -9.95
N VAL A 56 -3.08 8.34 -9.29
CA VAL A 56 -2.19 7.39 -9.96
C VAL A 56 -2.99 6.43 -10.84
N LEU A 57 -4.10 5.90 -10.35
CA LEU A 57 -4.97 5.01 -11.12
C LEU A 57 -5.63 5.71 -12.32
N ALA A 58 -6.15 6.91 -12.12
CA ALA A 58 -6.78 7.68 -13.19
C ALA A 58 -5.81 8.01 -14.33
N ARG A 59 -4.51 8.17 -14.03
CA ARG A 59 -3.46 8.36 -15.04
C ARG A 59 -3.15 7.09 -15.84
N GLU A 60 -3.34 5.90 -15.24
CA GLU A 60 -3.20 4.65 -15.99
C GLU A 60 -4.38 4.41 -16.90
N ASN A 61 -5.57 4.56 -16.37
CA ASN A 61 -6.81 4.44 -17.11
C ASN A 61 -7.94 5.14 -16.33
N SER A 62 -8.55 6.14 -16.93
CA SER A 62 -9.65 6.91 -16.32
C SER A 62 -10.88 6.06 -15.97
N ASN A 63 -11.02 4.88 -16.59
CA ASN A 63 -12.12 3.95 -16.33
C ASN A 63 -11.86 3.03 -15.14
N TYR A 64 -10.69 3.11 -14.48
CA TYR A 64 -10.39 2.30 -13.33
C TYR A 64 -11.19 2.73 -12.12
N LYS A 65 -11.94 1.79 -11.54
CA LYS A 65 -12.74 1.98 -10.31
C LYS A 65 -12.30 0.95 -9.26
N ILE A 66 -11.96 1.47 -8.08
CA ILE A 66 -11.67 0.61 -6.93
C ILE A 66 -12.97 0.27 -6.22
N THR A 67 -13.18 -1.02 -5.99
CA THR A 67 -14.20 -1.55 -5.10
C THR A 67 -13.54 -2.27 -3.93
N TYR A 68 -14.24 -2.40 -2.81
CA TYR A 68 -13.74 -3.09 -1.63
C TYR A 68 -14.68 -4.24 -1.26
N ASN A 69 -14.12 -5.40 -0.95
CA ASN A 69 -14.91 -6.49 -0.39
C ASN A 69 -15.20 -6.25 1.11
N ASN A 70 -15.98 -7.16 1.72
CA ASN A 70 -16.35 -7.08 3.15
C ASN A 70 -15.13 -7.08 4.10
N ASN A 71 -14.00 -7.59 3.65
CA ASN A 71 -12.73 -7.60 4.40
C ASN A 71 -11.88 -6.35 4.15
N GLY A 72 -12.37 -5.39 3.35
CA GLY A 72 -11.64 -4.17 3.00
C GLY A 72 -10.53 -4.37 1.97
N LYS A 73 -10.44 -5.55 1.33
CA LYS A 73 -9.48 -5.80 0.25
C LYS A 73 -9.96 -5.09 -1.02
N PRO A 74 -9.11 -4.25 -1.64
CA PRO A 74 -9.46 -3.57 -2.88
C PRO A 74 -9.40 -4.53 -4.07
N SER A 75 -10.28 -4.28 -5.03
CA SER A 75 -10.23 -4.85 -6.38
C SER A 75 -10.44 -3.74 -7.42
N LEU A 76 -9.97 -3.95 -8.63
CA LEU A 76 -10.02 -2.96 -9.70
C LEU A 76 -10.86 -3.48 -10.86
N ASN A 77 -12.02 -2.85 -11.09
CA ASN A 77 -12.99 -3.22 -12.13
C ASN A 77 -13.38 -4.71 -12.11
N SER A 78 -13.30 -5.38 -10.95
CA SER A 78 -13.52 -6.83 -10.78
C SER A 78 -12.65 -7.75 -11.66
N LYS A 79 -11.68 -7.18 -12.38
CA LYS A 79 -10.80 -7.90 -13.32
C LYS A 79 -9.35 -7.95 -12.83
N TYR A 80 -8.85 -6.84 -12.31
CA TYR A 80 -7.45 -6.72 -11.92
C TYR A 80 -7.29 -6.85 -10.41
N ASN A 81 -6.24 -7.54 -10.01
CA ASN A 81 -5.79 -7.51 -8.62
C ASN A 81 -5.05 -6.21 -8.35
N ILE A 82 -5.33 -5.61 -7.21
CA ILE A 82 -4.66 -4.39 -6.75
C ILE A 82 -4.30 -4.52 -5.28
N SER A 83 -3.15 -4.02 -4.91
CA SER A 83 -2.80 -3.81 -3.50
C SER A 83 -2.28 -2.39 -3.30
N ILE A 84 -2.67 -1.77 -2.21
CA ILE A 84 -2.37 -0.38 -1.88
C ILE A 84 -1.68 -0.35 -0.52
N SER A 85 -0.62 0.43 -0.43
CA SER A 85 0.04 0.74 0.83
C SER A 85 0.50 2.19 0.86
N HIS A 86 0.63 2.74 2.06
CA HIS A 86 1.15 4.08 2.28
C HIS A 86 1.86 4.17 3.62
N SER A 87 2.92 4.94 3.65
CA SER A 87 3.68 5.25 4.86
C SER A 87 4.24 6.67 4.75
N HIS A 88 3.97 7.51 5.75
CA HIS A 88 4.37 8.92 5.75
C HIS A 88 3.95 9.64 4.45
N ASP A 89 4.89 10.23 3.75
CA ASP A 89 4.68 10.96 2.50
C ASP A 89 4.76 10.07 1.24
N ILE A 90 4.70 8.75 1.41
CA ILE A 90 4.69 7.79 0.30
C ILE A 90 3.32 7.11 0.19
N ALA A 91 2.80 7.07 -1.02
CA ALA A 91 1.70 6.19 -1.41
C ALA A 91 2.17 5.28 -2.54
N ALA A 92 1.84 4.01 -2.48
CA ALA A 92 2.21 3.04 -3.49
C ALA A 92 1.05 2.10 -3.80
N LEU A 93 0.99 1.64 -5.03
CA LEU A 93 0.05 0.62 -5.47
C LEU A 93 0.72 -0.34 -6.44
N VAL A 94 0.25 -1.57 -6.45
CA VAL A 94 0.59 -2.58 -7.44
C VAL A 94 -0.69 -3.04 -8.13
N ILE A 95 -0.61 -3.24 -9.44
CA ILE A 95 -1.71 -3.76 -10.27
C ILE A 95 -1.18 -5.00 -10.97
N SER A 96 -1.99 -6.07 -11.00
CA SER A 96 -1.73 -7.27 -11.79
C SER A 96 -3.04 -7.80 -12.36
N ASP A 97 -3.01 -8.26 -13.60
CA ASP A 97 -4.16 -8.87 -14.27
C ASP A 97 -4.27 -10.39 -14.05
N ASN A 98 -3.21 -11.02 -13.55
CA ASN A 98 -3.15 -12.47 -13.45
C ASN A 98 -2.85 -13.02 -12.05
N SER A 99 -2.14 -12.29 -11.20
CA SER A 99 -1.60 -12.82 -9.95
C SER A 99 -2.27 -12.22 -8.72
N LYS A 100 -2.45 -13.04 -7.65
CA LYS A 100 -2.69 -12.51 -6.32
C LYS A 100 -1.47 -11.73 -5.87
N ILE A 101 -1.65 -10.48 -5.53
CA ILE A 101 -0.57 -9.57 -5.18
C ILE A 101 -0.81 -8.87 -3.84
N GLY A 102 0.27 -8.54 -3.18
CA GLY A 102 0.28 -7.71 -2.00
C GLY A 102 1.46 -6.75 -2.03
N LEU A 103 1.26 -5.57 -1.52
CA LEU A 103 2.26 -4.51 -1.42
C LEU A 103 2.23 -3.93 -0.02
N ASP A 104 3.41 -3.77 0.58
CA ASP A 104 3.56 -2.97 1.77
C ASP A 104 4.72 -2.00 1.66
N VAL A 105 4.56 -0.83 2.27
CA VAL A 105 5.55 0.25 2.35
C VAL A 105 5.63 0.71 3.79
N GLN A 106 6.83 0.72 4.35
CA GLN A 106 7.08 1.19 5.71
C GLN A 106 8.31 2.08 5.76
N LEU A 107 8.23 3.12 6.58
CA LEU A 107 9.41 3.85 6.99
C LEU A 107 10.17 3.01 8.04
N ASN A 108 11.51 3.07 7.99
CA ASN A 108 12.34 2.49 9.02
C ASN A 108 12.20 3.29 10.31
N GLU A 109 11.47 2.78 11.28
CA GLU A 109 11.20 3.46 12.56
C GLU A 109 11.51 2.55 13.74
N ASN A 110 12.12 3.10 14.79
CA ASN A 110 12.52 2.36 15.98
C ASN A 110 11.37 1.62 16.67
N LYS A 111 10.12 2.03 16.46
CA LYS A 111 8.95 1.30 16.98
C LYS A 111 8.90 -0.18 16.57
N ILE A 112 9.57 -0.57 15.49
CA ILE A 112 9.60 -1.96 15.01
C ILE A 112 10.24 -2.88 16.03
N PHE A 113 11.23 -2.41 16.79
CA PHE A 113 11.87 -3.18 17.86
C PHE A 113 10.87 -3.55 18.96
N ASN A 114 9.93 -2.66 19.28
CA ASN A 114 8.94 -2.91 20.33
C ASN A 114 7.89 -3.96 19.92
N ILE A 115 7.64 -4.13 18.62
CA ILE A 115 6.62 -5.03 18.10
C ILE A 115 7.19 -6.30 17.45
N GLN A 116 8.51 -6.47 17.39
CA GLN A 116 9.13 -7.62 16.73
C GLN A 116 8.64 -8.97 17.26
N HIS A 117 8.30 -9.05 18.56
CA HIS A 117 7.76 -10.25 19.18
C HIS A 117 6.39 -10.68 18.63
N LYS A 118 5.66 -9.77 17.96
CA LYS A 118 4.34 -10.04 17.35
C LYS A 118 4.43 -10.70 15.99
N PHE A 119 5.55 -10.53 15.28
CA PHE A 119 5.68 -11.00 13.91
C PHE A 119 6.85 -11.96 13.65
N LEU A 120 7.83 -12.02 14.55
CA LEU A 120 8.94 -12.96 14.43
C LEU A 120 8.61 -14.28 15.13
N ASN A 121 8.72 -15.38 14.41
CA ASN A 121 8.69 -16.71 15.00
C ASN A 121 10.07 -17.10 15.57
N PRO A 122 10.17 -18.18 16.38
CA PRO A 122 11.44 -18.60 17.00
C PRO A 122 12.55 -18.88 15.98
N SER A 123 12.24 -19.53 14.86
CA SER A 123 13.23 -19.84 13.82
C SER A 123 13.76 -18.57 13.15
N GLU A 124 12.90 -17.62 12.85
CA GLU A 124 13.30 -16.33 12.29
C GLU A 124 14.21 -15.55 13.26
N LYS A 125 13.90 -15.56 14.56
CA LYS A 125 14.74 -14.92 15.60
C LYS A 125 16.14 -15.53 15.63
N LEU A 126 16.25 -16.86 15.53
CA LEU A 126 17.54 -17.53 15.48
C LEU A 126 18.35 -17.11 14.25
N ASN A 127 17.68 -17.04 13.08
CA ASN A 127 18.35 -16.72 11.81
C ASN A 127 18.86 -15.27 11.74
N ILE A 128 18.13 -14.31 12.33
CA ILE A 128 18.53 -12.89 12.30
C ILE A 128 19.45 -12.48 13.44
N GLY A 129 19.64 -13.37 14.45
CA GLY A 129 20.48 -13.14 15.61
C GLY A 129 19.86 -12.24 16.67
N GLU A 130 20.61 -11.99 17.75
CA GLU A 130 20.12 -11.27 18.92
C GLU A 130 19.93 -9.76 18.69
N ASN A 131 20.71 -9.17 17.80
CA ASN A 131 20.73 -7.72 17.53
C ASN A 131 20.43 -7.40 16.06
N PRO A 132 19.20 -7.69 15.58
CA PRO A 132 18.85 -7.42 14.19
C PRO A 132 18.82 -5.91 13.91
N SER A 133 19.27 -5.52 12.74
CA SER A 133 19.19 -4.11 12.33
C SER A 133 17.74 -3.68 12.09
N LEU A 134 17.48 -2.38 12.27
CA LEU A 134 16.20 -1.74 11.97
C LEU A 134 15.71 -2.10 10.56
N LYS A 135 16.62 -2.08 9.59
CA LYS A 135 16.32 -2.42 8.18
C LYS A 135 15.83 -3.86 8.04
N ILE A 136 16.51 -4.83 8.64
CA ILE A 136 16.13 -6.25 8.58
C ILE A 136 14.73 -6.45 9.17
N LEU A 137 14.47 -5.90 10.36
CA LEU A 137 13.15 -6.02 10.99
C LEU A 137 12.05 -5.41 10.12
N THR A 138 12.29 -4.22 9.56
CA THR A 138 11.31 -3.57 8.69
C THR A 138 11.08 -4.39 7.41
N MET A 139 12.12 -4.97 6.81
CA MET A 139 11.99 -5.83 5.63
C MET A 139 11.16 -7.09 5.92
N ILE A 140 11.39 -7.75 7.05
CA ILE A 140 10.60 -8.93 7.44
C ILE A 140 9.13 -8.54 7.66
N TRP A 141 8.90 -7.45 8.37
CA TRP A 141 7.55 -6.93 8.63
C TRP A 141 6.81 -6.64 7.32
N THR A 142 7.39 -5.82 6.43
CA THR A 142 6.77 -5.45 5.15
C THR A 142 6.54 -6.65 4.25
N SER A 143 7.44 -7.64 4.26
CA SER A 143 7.26 -8.88 3.51
C SER A 143 6.04 -9.67 4.01
N LYS A 144 5.90 -9.82 5.33
CA LYS A 144 4.74 -10.50 5.94
C LYS A 144 3.43 -9.76 5.67
N GLU A 145 3.41 -8.44 5.81
CA GLU A 145 2.25 -7.60 5.49
C GLU A 145 1.87 -7.70 4.01
N SER A 146 2.84 -7.76 3.11
CA SER A 146 2.59 -7.95 1.68
C SER A 146 1.95 -9.31 1.40
N ILE A 147 2.47 -10.39 1.99
CA ILE A 147 1.90 -11.74 1.87
C ILE A 147 0.46 -11.75 2.43
N TYR A 148 0.26 -11.17 3.60
CA TYR A 148 -1.05 -11.08 4.24
C TYR A 148 -2.08 -10.36 3.35
N LYS A 149 -1.69 -9.23 2.75
CA LYS A 149 -2.52 -8.49 1.79
C LYS A 149 -2.80 -9.32 0.52
N ALA A 150 -1.83 -10.07 0.02
CA ALA A 150 -2.00 -10.92 -1.16
C ALA A 150 -3.03 -12.03 -0.89
N VAL A 151 -2.94 -12.70 0.25
CA VAL A 151 -3.86 -13.79 0.63
C VAL A 151 -5.25 -13.24 0.95
N GLY A 152 -5.35 -12.03 1.49
CA GLY A 152 -6.63 -11.39 1.83
C GLY A 152 -7.25 -11.94 3.12
N LEU A 153 -6.44 -12.47 4.01
CA LEU A 153 -6.84 -12.82 5.37
C LEU A 153 -7.04 -11.55 6.22
N LYS A 154 -7.88 -11.65 7.24
CA LYS A 154 -8.02 -10.64 8.30
C LYS A 154 -7.41 -11.17 9.56
#